data_67418b823aba2a443c0143c93eab535b
#
_entry.id   67418b823aba2a443c0143c93eab535b
#
_cell.length_a   1.000
_cell.length_b   1.000
_cell.length_c   1.000
_cell.angle_alpha   90.00
_cell.angle_beta   90.00
_cell.angle_gamma   90.00
#
_symmetry.space_group_name_H-M   'P 1'
#
loop_
_entity.id
_entity.type
_entity.pdbx_description
1 polymer ?
#
loop_
_entity_poly.entity_id
_entity_poly.type
_entity_poly.pdbx_seq_one_letter_code
_entity_poly.pdbx_strand_id
1 'polypeptide(L)'
;VNANEAMRISSDGILLVNTTTTTADDMTARACHIASNATTTGPSLIVDDSDTSVESGSICMAVMFSNDNAFSAAKYISFRDIGGEQGSITGDGTGSVAYNTSSDMRLKTNIQDTASQWDTIKALQVRDYEWIGNGNEETGFIAQEIHEQIPQVVYVGGEEAAKEPWAVDYGRITPQLTKALQEAMARIETLETELAKLKGGS
;
A
#
# COMPACT_ATOMS: atom_id res chain seq x y z
N VAL A 1 -26.77 28.94 18.94
CA VAL A 1 -25.88 28.44 17.89
C VAL A 1 -26.53 28.73 16.56
N ASN A 2 -25.87 29.48 15.68
CA ASN A 2 -26.44 29.92 14.40
C ASN A 2 -26.46 28.71 13.45
N ALA A 3 -27.61 28.37 12.88
CA ALA A 3 -27.78 27.19 12.02
C ALA A 3 -26.91 27.19 10.73
N ASN A 4 -26.21 28.28 10.46
CA ASN A 4 -25.39 28.50 9.26
C ASN A 4 -23.88 28.65 9.59
N GLU A 5 -23.42 28.23 10.75
CA GLU A 5 -21.99 28.30 11.09
C GLU A 5 -21.22 27.23 10.33
N ALA A 6 -20.39 27.64 9.37
CA ALA A 6 -19.62 26.72 8.55
C ALA A 6 -18.27 26.33 9.18
N MET A 7 -17.71 27.19 10.03
CA MET A 7 -16.39 26.98 10.64
C MET A 7 -16.24 27.84 11.91
N ARG A 8 -15.62 27.27 12.95
CA ARG A 8 -15.18 28.02 14.14
C ARG A 8 -14.00 27.34 14.85
N ILE A 9 -13.36 28.09 15.74
CA ILE A 9 -12.43 27.52 16.71
C ILE A 9 -13.18 27.43 18.05
N SER A 10 -13.18 26.23 18.67
CA SER A 10 -13.77 26.01 20.00
C SER A 10 -12.95 26.71 21.08
N SER A 11 -13.50 26.78 22.32
CA SER A 11 -12.77 27.30 23.48
C SER A 11 -11.48 26.55 23.80
N ASP A 12 -11.40 25.29 23.36
CA ASP A 12 -10.26 24.39 23.56
C ASP A 12 -9.26 24.46 22.41
N GLY A 13 -9.43 25.42 21.48
CA GLY A 13 -8.54 25.62 20.31
C GLY A 13 -8.77 24.68 19.13
N ILE A 14 -9.83 23.87 19.13
CA ILE A 14 -10.13 22.92 18.06
C ILE A 14 -10.84 23.63 16.91
N LEU A 15 -10.33 23.48 15.68
CA LEU A 15 -10.97 23.93 14.45
C LEU A 15 -12.13 22.99 14.11
N LEU A 16 -13.34 23.51 14.15
CA LEU A 16 -14.57 22.79 13.77
C LEU A 16 -15.02 23.28 12.38
N VAL A 17 -15.13 22.37 11.44
CA VAL A 17 -15.61 22.67 10.09
C VAL A 17 -16.91 21.92 9.86
N ASN A 18 -17.95 22.67 9.52
CA ASN A 18 -19.28 22.13 9.25
C ASN A 18 -19.91 21.31 10.41
N THR A 19 -19.46 21.58 11.64
CA THR A 19 -20.03 21.01 12.85
C THR A 19 -19.94 22.01 13.98
N THR A 20 -20.84 21.93 14.96
CA THR A 20 -20.88 22.80 16.14
C THR A 20 -20.51 22.06 17.43
N THR A 21 -20.24 20.78 17.33
CA THR A 21 -19.94 19.92 18.48
C THR A 21 -18.57 19.25 18.34
N THR A 22 -17.92 19.03 19.47
CA THR A 22 -16.67 18.26 19.58
C THR A 22 -16.91 16.76 19.74
N THR A 23 -18.17 16.31 19.81
CA THR A 23 -18.54 14.91 19.97
C THR A 23 -18.80 14.23 18.63
N ALA A 24 -18.32 13.00 18.47
CA ALA A 24 -18.43 12.20 17.25
C ALA A 24 -19.89 11.81 16.88
N ASP A 25 -20.84 11.96 17.81
CA ASP A 25 -22.21 11.43 17.65
C ASP A 25 -23.11 12.21 16.68
N ASP A 26 -22.71 13.41 16.23
CA ASP A 26 -23.52 14.25 15.33
C ASP A 26 -22.99 14.32 13.89
N MET A 27 -22.20 13.34 13.45
CA MET A 27 -21.61 13.32 12.10
C MET A 27 -22.48 12.61 11.08
N THR A 28 -23.76 13.01 10.95
CA THR A 28 -24.57 12.58 9.79
C THR A 28 -24.26 13.45 8.57
N ALA A 29 -23.58 12.86 7.58
CA ALA A 29 -23.37 13.38 6.22
C ALA A 29 -22.64 14.74 6.12
N ARG A 30 -21.61 14.99 6.91
CA ARG A 30 -20.81 16.22 6.85
C ARG A 30 -19.42 15.93 6.29
N ALA A 31 -19.01 16.67 5.27
CA ALA A 31 -17.71 16.55 4.66
C ALA A 31 -16.95 17.88 4.72
N CYS A 32 -15.71 17.83 5.18
CA CYS A 32 -14.73 18.87 4.88
C CYS A 32 -14.10 18.52 3.52
N HIS A 33 -14.29 19.36 2.51
CA HIS A 33 -13.72 19.17 1.19
C HIS A 33 -12.57 20.17 1.01
N ILE A 34 -11.34 19.66 0.95
CA ILE A 34 -10.16 20.46 0.61
C ILE A 34 -9.83 20.15 -0.85
N ALA A 35 -10.05 21.14 -1.73
CA ALA A 35 -9.76 21.02 -3.16
C ALA A 35 -8.73 22.05 -3.56
N SER A 36 -7.79 21.66 -4.42
CA SER A 36 -6.88 22.55 -5.12
C SER A 36 -7.18 22.52 -6.60
N ASN A 37 -7.29 23.68 -7.22
CA ASN A 37 -7.35 23.84 -8.68
C ASN A 37 -6.01 24.35 -9.24
N ALA A 38 -4.94 24.24 -8.45
CA ALA A 38 -3.61 24.70 -8.86
C ALA A 38 -3.09 23.87 -10.03
N THR A 39 -2.54 24.54 -11.02
CA THR A 39 -1.88 23.93 -12.17
C THR A 39 -0.42 23.56 -11.88
N THR A 40 0.02 23.76 -10.64
CA THR A 40 1.38 23.49 -10.18
C THR A 40 1.44 22.15 -9.42
N THR A 41 2.54 21.46 -9.56
CA THR A 41 2.81 20.22 -8.83
C THR A 41 3.06 20.51 -7.35
N GLY A 42 2.15 20.08 -6.49
CA GLY A 42 2.27 20.23 -5.04
C GLY A 42 1.10 19.56 -4.32
N PRO A 43 1.24 19.21 -3.03
CA PRO A 43 0.18 18.57 -2.26
C PRO A 43 -0.97 19.54 -2.00
N SER A 44 -2.21 19.04 -2.08
CA SER A 44 -3.42 19.79 -1.75
C SER A 44 -3.68 19.86 -0.24
N LEU A 45 -3.13 18.93 0.53
CA LEU A 45 -3.20 18.89 1.98
C LEU A 45 -1.83 18.49 2.51
N ILE A 46 -1.30 19.26 3.45
CA ILE A 46 -0.12 18.91 4.23
C ILE A 46 -0.58 18.76 5.68
N VAL A 47 -0.23 17.63 6.30
CA VAL A 47 -0.30 17.43 7.74
C VAL A 47 1.13 17.32 8.22
N ASP A 48 1.58 18.34 8.94
CA ASP A 48 2.96 18.48 9.39
C ASP A 48 2.99 18.55 10.92
N ASP A 49 3.80 17.70 11.53
CA ASP A 49 4.17 17.80 12.94
C ASP A 49 5.59 18.38 13.01
N SER A 50 5.67 19.67 13.32
CA SER A 50 6.94 20.39 13.41
C SER A 50 7.70 20.13 14.73
N ASP A 51 7.23 19.24 15.58
CA ASP A 51 7.94 18.85 16.80
C ASP A 51 9.19 18.04 16.44
N THR A 52 10.34 18.52 16.89
CA THR A 52 11.63 17.83 16.70
C THR A 52 11.89 16.73 17.74
N SER A 53 10.99 16.60 18.72
CA SER A 53 11.05 15.62 19.83
C SER A 53 10.08 14.46 19.59
N VAL A 54 10.10 13.88 18.39
CA VAL A 54 9.21 12.74 18.08
C VAL A 54 9.62 11.53 18.93
N GLU A 55 8.73 11.10 19.83
CA GLU A 55 8.93 9.94 20.68
C GLU A 55 8.17 8.71 20.17
N SER A 56 8.48 7.55 20.73
CA SER A 56 7.70 6.32 20.46
C SER A 56 6.24 6.51 20.83
N GLY A 57 5.33 6.38 19.84
CA GLY A 57 3.89 6.61 20.01
C GLY A 57 3.38 7.96 19.52
N SER A 58 4.26 8.87 19.04
CA SER A 58 3.83 10.10 18.37
C SER A 58 3.02 9.80 17.11
N ILE A 59 1.91 10.51 16.90
CA ILE A 59 1.00 10.33 15.77
C ILE A 59 0.77 11.69 15.10
N CYS A 60 1.28 11.87 13.91
CA CYS A 60 1.05 13.07 13.11
C CYS A 60 -0.39 13.14 12.56
N MET A 61 -0.94 12.03 12.12
CA MET A 61 -2.31 11.95 11.58
C MET A 61 -2.99 10.67 12.02
N ALA A 62 -4.18 10.77 12.61
CA ALA A 62 -5.01 9.62 12.91
C ALA A 62 -6.28 9.61 12.04
N VAL A 63 -6.60 8.47 11.44
CA VAL A 63 -7.86 8.20 10.74
C VAL A 63 -8.58 7.12 11.53
N MET A 64 -9.77 7.43 12.07
CA MET A 64 -10.46 6.54 13.00
C MET A 64 -11.96 6.49 12.75
N PHE A 65 -12.57 5.36 13.09
CA PHE A 65 -14.00 5.24 13.32
C PHE A 65 -14.27 5.29 14.83
N SER A 66 -15.39 5.85 15.21
CA SER A 66 -15.83 5.87 16.62
C SER A 66 -16.43 4.54 17.09
N ASN A 67 -16.43 3.51 16.25
CA ASN A 67 -16.95 2.18 16.56
C ASN A 67 -15.81 1.19 16.76
N ASP A 68 -15.89 0.36 17.81
CA ASP A 68 -14.87 -0.62 18.21
C ASP A 68 -14.75 -1.83 17.24
N ASN A 69 -15.73 -2.03 16.37
CA ASN A 69 -15.70 -3.07 15.33
C ASN A 69 -15.84 -2.43 13.94
N ALA A 70 -14.73 -1.95 13.38
CA ALA A 70 -14.72 -1.59 11.98
C ALA A 70 -14.99 -2.85 11.14
N PHE A 71 -16.20 -2.95 10.58
CA PHE A 71 -16.57 -4.03 9.69
C PHE A 71 -15.58 -4.16 8.54
N SER A 72 -15.39 -5.37 8.02
CA SER A 72 -14.45 -5.71 6.94
C SER A 72 -14.63 -4.92 5.62
N ALA A 73 -15.65 -4.08 5.51
CA ALA A 73 -15.86 -3.18 4.38
C ALA A 73 -15.74 -1.69 4.73
N ALA A 74 -15.50 -1.35 6.02
CA ALA A 74 -15.33 0.04 6.43
C ALA A 74 -13.94 0.54 5.97
N LYS A 75 -13.91 1.67 5.26
CA LYS A 75 -12.68 2.21 4.67
C LYS A 75 -12.17 3.38 5.51
N TYR A 76 -10.97 3.24 6.05
CA TYR A 76 -10.24 4.35 6.66
C TYR A 76 -9.75 5.35 5.62
N ILE A 77 -9.20 4.85 4.50
CA ILE A 77 -8.74 5.65 3.36
C ILE A 77 -9.18 4.98 2.07
N SER A 78 -9.69 5.74 1.10
CA SER A 78 -10.00 5.27 -0.25
C SER A 78 -9.21 6.09 -1.26
N PHE A 79 -8.40 5.43 -2.06
CA PHE A 79 -7.66 6.02 -3.17
C PHE A 79 -8.51 5.93 -4.43
N ARG A 80 -8.83 7.08 -5.04
CA ARG A 80 -9.77 7.16 -6.16
C ARG A 80 -9.24 8.07 -7.25
N ASP A 81 -9.61 7.75 -8.48
CA ASP A 81 -9.54 8.63 -9.63
C ASP A 81 -10.93 8.77 -10.28
N ILE A 82 -11.00 9.41 -11.45
CA ILE A 82 -12.26 9.57 -12.20
C ILE A 82 -12.84 8.22 -12.65
N GLY A 83 -12.03 7.19 -12.80
CA GLY A 83 -12.42 5.84 -13.20
C GLY A 83 -12.96 4.99 -12.04
N GLY A 84 -12.84 5.46 -10.79
CA GLY A 84 -13.33 4.76 -9.62
C GLY A 84 -12.30 4.56 -8.53
N GLU A 85 -12.50 3.55 -7.69
CA GLU A 85 -11.56 3.20 -6.61
C GLU A 85 -10.42 2.35 -7.16
N GLN A 86 -9.20 2.77 -6.86
CA GLN A 86 -7.97 2.07 -7.23
C GLN A 86 -7.44 1.20 -6.08
N GLY A 87 -7.75 1.57 -4.85
CA GLY A 87 -7.37 0.84 -3.65
C GLY A 87 -7.89 1.50 -2.38
N SER A 88 -7.71 0.82 -1.26
CA SER A 88 -8.18 1.32 0.03
C SER A 88 -7.42 0.72 1.20
N ILE A 89 -7.47 1.42 2.34
CA ILE A 89 -7.13 0.87 3.65
C ILE A 89 -8.44 0.65 4.39
N THR A 90 -8.73 -0.61 4.74
CA THR A 90 -9.99 -1.01 5.40
C THR A 90 -9.74 -1.65 6.75
N GLY A 91 -10.75 -1.66 7.63
CA GLY A 91 -10.78 -2.61 8.72
C GLY A 91 -10.99 -4.03 8.19
N ASP A 92 -10.41 -5.02 8.84
CA ASP A 92 -10.57 -6.44 8.50
C ASP A 92 -11.68 -7.14 9.32
N GLY A 93 -12.28 -6.41 10.27
CA GLY A 93 -13.29 -6.94 11.18
C GLY A 93 -12.74 -7.76 12.36
N THR A 94 -11.40 -7.86 12.49
CA THR A 94 -10.72 -8.63 13.54
C THR A 94 -9.78 -7.80 14.42
N GLY A 95 -9.74 -6.47 14.23
CA GLY A 95 -8.89 -5.55 14.96
C GLY A 95 -7.60 -5.15 14.23
N SER A 96 -7.48 -5.50 12.95
CA SER A 96 -6.36 -5.14 12.08
C SER A 96 -6.81 -4.33 10.87
N VAL A 97 -5.86 -3.87 10.07
CA VAL A 97 -6.13 -3.19 8.81
C VAL A 97 -5.66 -4.04 7.62
N ALA A 98 -6.40 -3.94 6.52
CA ALA A 98 -6.04 -4.52 5.24
C ALA A 98 -5.71 -3.42 4.22
N TYR A 99 -4.62 -3.61 3.48
CA TYR A 99 -4.22 -2.77 2.36
C TYR A 99 -4.69 -3.43 1.06
N ASN A 100 -5.68 -2.83 0.42
CA ASN A 100 -6.33 -3.43 -0.73
C ASN A 100 -5.96 -2.70 -2.03
N THR A 101 -5.56 -3.45 -3.03
CA THR A 101 -5.46 -3.03 -4.43
C THR A 101 -6.55 -3.69 -5.25
N SER A 102 -7.17 -2.93 -6.18
CA SER A 102 -8.23 -3.45 -7.02
C SER A 102 -7.73 -4.58 -7.91
N SER A 103 -8.45 -5.71 -7.91
CA SER A 103 -8.14 -6.88 -8.75
C SER A 103 -9.38 -7.59 -9.27
N ASP A 104 -10.46 -6.85 -9.48
CA ASP A 104 -11.73 -7.37 -9.96
C ASP A 104 -11.61 -7.86 -11.40
N MET A 105 -12.10 -9.09 -11.66
CA MET A 105 -12.10 -9.70 -12.99
C MET A 105 -12.86 -8.86 -14.03
N ARG A 106 -13.91 -8.16 -13.61
CA ARG A 106 -14.74 -7.31 -14.48
C ARG A 106 -13.99 -6.09 -15.05
N LEU A 107 -12.85 -5.74 -14.44
CA LEU A 107 -11.97 -4.66 -14.89
C LEU A 107 -10.81 -5.17 -15.76
N LYS A 108 -10.80 -6.47 -16.11
CA LYS A 108 -9.71 -7.12 -16.84
C LYS A 108 -10.23 -7.72 -18.13
N THR A 109 -9.39 -7.73 -19.13
CA THR A 109 -9.65 -8.39 -20.43
C THR A 109 -8.47 -9.25 -20.82
N ASN A 110 -8.67 -10.16 -21.77
CA ASN A 110 -7.63 -11.06 -22.29
C ASN A 110 -6.90 -11.83 -21.18
N ILE A 111 -7.66 -12.35 -20.20
CA ILE A 111 -7.11 -13.13 -19.10
C ILE A 111 -6.57 -14.45 -19.65
N GLN A 112 -5.27 -14.70 -19.47
CA GLN A 112 -4.57 -15.89 -19.91
C GLN A 112 -3.62 -16.37 -18.81
N ASP A 113 -3.24 -17.65 -18.89
CA ASP A 113 -2.18 -18.20 -18.05
C ASP A 113 -0.86 -17.49 -18.31
N THR A 114 -0.18 -17.12 -17.23
CA THR A 114 1.13 -16.48 -17.37
C THR A 114 2.20 -17.47 -17.82
N ALA A 115 3.15 -17.01 -18.63
CA ALA A 115 4.33 -17.78 -18.99
C ALA A 115 5.17 -18.16 -17.77
N SER A 116 6.12 -19.07 -17.95
CA SER A 116 7.07 -19.47 -16.90
C SER A 116 7.75 -18.24 -16.27
N GLN A 117 7.79 -18.25 -14.95
CA GLN A 117 8.50 -17.23 -14.15
C GLN A 117 9.79 -17.76 -13.50
N TRP A 118 10.15 -19.00 -13.80
CA TRP A 118 11.30 -19.67 -13.22
C TRP A 118 12.60 -18.88 -13.41
N ASP A 119 12.93 -18.53 -14.66
CA ASP A 119 14.18 -17.84 -14.96
C ASP A 119 14.15 -16.39 -14.49
N THR A 120 13.01 -15.72 -14.57
CA THR A 120 12.81 -14.36 -14.06
C THR A 120 13.10 -14.30 -12.56
N ILE A 121 12.45 -15.16 -11.78
CA ILE A 121 12.64 -15.18 -10.31
C ILE A 121 14.05 -15.61 -9.94
N LYS A 122 14.64 -16.57 -10.66
CA LYS A 122 16.01 -17.01 -10.44
C LYS A 122 17.06 -15.91 -10.70
N ALA A 123 16.75 -14.97 -11.60
CA ALA A 123 17.64 -13.86 -11.94
C ALA A 123 17.59 -12.71 -10.92
N LEU A 124 16.54 -12.63 -10.09
CA LEU A 124 16.43 -11.57 -9.08
C LEU A 124 17.56 -11.69 -8.05
N GLN A 125 18.12 -10.54 -7.69
CA GLN A 125 19.17 -10.45 -6.69
C GLN A 125 18.57 -9.96 -5.37
N VAL A 126 18.69 -10.78 -4.33
CA VAL A 126 18.43 -10.35 -2.95
C VAL A 126 19.75 -9.83 -2.37
N ARG A 127 19.73 -8.63 -1.81
CA ARG A 127 20.92 -7.92 -1.33
C ARG A 127 20.81 -7.63 0.15
N ASP A 128 21.93 -7.70 0.83
CA ASP A 128 22.13 -7.05 2.12
C ASP A 128 22.76 -5.68 1.86
N TYR A 129 22.25 -4.63 2.49
CA TYR A 129 22.71 -3.25 2.31
C TYR A 129 22.55 -2.44 3.59
N GLU A 130 23.21 -1.30 3.63
CA GLU A 130 23.09 -0.29 4.68
C GLU A 130 22.44 0.99 4.12
N TRP A 131 21.55 1.59 4.89
CA TRP A 131 20.99 2.88 4.57
C TRP A 131 21.99 4.01 4.83
N ILE A 132 22.31 4.81 3.81
CA ILE A 132 23.28 5.92 3.91
C ILE A 132 22.94 6.91 5.02
N GLY A 133 21.64 7.15 5.29
CA GLY A 133 21.19 8.16 6.26
C GLY A 133 21.43 7.79 7.73
N ASN A 134 21.40 6.51 8.08
CA ASN A 134 21.44 6.04 9.46
C ASN A 134 22.30 4.79 9.72
N GLY A 135 22.85 4.19 8.66
CA GLY A 135 23.68 2.97 8.76
C GLY A 135 22.92 1.70 9.15
N ASN A 136 21.58 1.71 9.09
CA ASN A 136 20.80 0.50 9.38
C ASN A 136 21.01 -0.55 8.28
N GLU A 137 21.33 -1.77 8.70
CA GLU A 137 21.45 -2.93 7.81
C GLU A 137 20.05 -3.49 7.50
N GLU A 138 19.82 -3.88 6.24
CA GLU A 138 18.59 -4.50 5.80
C GLU A 138 18.84 -5.47 4.64
N THR A 139 17.97 -6.48 4.51
CA THR A 139 17.94 -7.40 3.36
C THR A 139 16.74 -7.05 2.47
N GLY A 140 16.98 -6.87 1.18
CA GLY A 140 15.90 -6.52 0.25
C GLY A 140 16.34 -6.48 -1.20
N PHE A 141 15.58 -5.76 -2.01
CA PHE A 141 15.86 -5.57 -3.42
C PHE A 141 16.40 -4.17 -3.72
N ILE A 142 17.21 -4.09 -4.77
CA ILE A 142 17.61 -2.80 -5.37
C ILE A 142 16.67 -2.53 -6.55
N ALA A 143 15.97 -1.40 -6.52
CA ALA A 143 14.93 -1.07 -7.51
C ALA A 143 15.44 -1.12 -8.94
N GLN A 144 16.66 -0.64 -9.21
CA GLN A 144 17.28 -0.65 -10.52
C GLN A 144 17.54 -2.09 -11.02
N GLU A 145 17.99 -3.01 -10.14
CA GLU A 145 18.21 -4.42 -10.50
C GLU A 145 16.89 -5.14 -10.78
N ILE A 146 15.84 -4.85 -9.99
CA ILE A 146 14.50 -5.42 -10.23
C ILE A 146 13.92 -4.90 -11.54
N HIS A 147 14.13 -3.62 -11.87
CA HIS A 147 13.62 -3.03 -13.11
C HIS A 147 14.12 -3.73 -14.36
N GLU A 148 15.33 -4.26 -14.35
CA GLU A 148 15.89 -5.01 -15.48
C GLU A 148 15.10 -6.31 -15.75
N GLN A 149 14.53 -6.93 -14.74
CA GLN A 149 13.84 -8.21 -14.82
C GLN A 149 12.31 -8.06 -14.85
N ILE A 150 11.76 -7.18 -14.01
CA ILE A 150 10.32 -6.99 -13.81
C ILE A 150 10.00 -5.49 -13.74
N PRO A 151 10.12 -4.73 -14.85
CA PRO A 151 9.95 -3.27 -14.83
C PRO A 151 8.58 -2.81 -14.31
N GLN A 152 7.53 -3.60 -14.48
CA GLN A 152 6.17 -3.25 -14.07
C GLN A 152 5.94 -3.21 -12.54
N VAL A 153 6.87 -3.68 -11.73
CA VAL A 153 6.79 -3.61 -10.26
C VAL A 153 7.64 -2.48 -9.68
N VAL A 154 8.26 -1.68 -10.53
CA VAL A 154 9.16 -0.60 -10.12
C VAL A 154 8.57 0.74 -10.52
N TYR A 155 8.51 1.66 -9.56
CA TYR A 155 8.36 3.07 -9.83
C TYR A 155 9.73 3.67 -10.12
N VAL A 156 9.90 4.18 -11.33
CA VAL A 156 11.13 4.84 -11.77
C VAL A 156 11.10 6.28 -11.25
N GLY A 157 11.96 6.56 -10.30
CA GLY A 157 12.12 7.90 -9.74
C GLY A 157 12.90 8.85 -10.64
N GLY A 158 13.14 10.05 -10.12
CA GLY A 158 13.90 11.10 -10.79
C GLY A 158 15.43 10.96 -10.66
N GLU A 159 16.14 11.98 -11.15
CA GLU A 159 17.61 12.02 -11.08
C GLU A 159 18.12 12.23 -9.64
N GLU A 160 17.37 12.96 -8.80
CA GLU A 160 17.73 13.25 -7.43
C GLU A 160 17.04 12.28 -6.47
N ALA A 161 17.74 11.21 -6.08
CA ALA A 161 17.21 10.16 -5.19
C ALA A 161 16.65 10.70 -3.85
N ALA A 162 17.17 11.81 -3.33
CA ALA A 162 16.67 12.43 -2.11
C ALA A 162 15.27 13.05 -2.27
N LYS A 163 14.87 13.41 -3.49
CA LYS A 163 13.56 14.01 -3.79
C LYS A 163 12.57 13.01 -4.36
N GLU A 164 13.05 12.17 -5.24
CA GLU A 164 12.21 11.23 -5.99
C GLU A 164 12.94 9.88 -6.16
N PRO A 165 13.01 9.06 -5.08
CA PRO A 165 13.70 7.77 -5.13
C PRO A 165 12.93 6.78 -6.02
N TRP A 166 13.67 5.83 -6.61
CA TRP A 166 13.06 4.65 -7.19
C TRP A 166 12.44 3.77 -6.10
N ALA A 167 11.31 3.13 -6.38
CA ALA A 167 10.62 2.29 -5.41
C ALA A 167 10.17 0.96 -6.02
N VAL A 168 10.10 -0.07 -5.17
CA VAL A 168 9.62 -1.42 -5.55
C VAL A 168 8.27 -1.67 -4.90
N ASP A 169 7.29 -2.04 -5.71
CA ASP A 169 6.02 -2.58 -5.23
C ASP A 169 6.16 -4.08 -4.98
N TYR A 170 6.51 -4.44 -3.75
CA TYR A 170 6.70 -5.83 -3.33
C TYR A 170 5.42 -6.67 -3.50
N GLY A 171 4.24 -6.07 -3.35
CA GLY A 171 2.96 -6.75 -3.52
C GLY A 171 2.76 -7.28 -4.94
N ARG A 172 3.25 -6.53 -5.94
CA ARG A 172 3.16 -6.91 -7.35
C ARG A 172 4.15 -7.99 -7.78
N ILE A 173 5.14 -8.34 -6.97
CA ILE A 173 6.06 -9.47 -7.21
C ILE A 173 5.39 -10.81 -6.83
N THR A 174 4.42 -10.79 -5.91
CA THR A 174 3.76 -12.00 -5.38
C THR A 174 3.22 -12.96 -6.45
N PRO A 175 2.54 -12.52 -7.53
CA PRO A 175 2.07 -13.43 -8.58
C PRO A 175 3.19 -14.17 -9.29
N GLN A 176 4.32 -13.50 -9.57
CA GLN A 176 5.49 -14.11 -10.20
C GLN A 176 6.15 -15.15 -9.28
N LEU A 177 6.29 -14.81 -8.00
CA LEU A 177 6.78 -15.76 -6.98
C LEU A 177 5.88 -16.98 -6.86
N THR A 178 4.56 -16.78 -6.86
CA THR A 178 3.57 -17.86 -6.83
C THR A 178 3.73 -18.79 -8.02
N LYS A 179 3.85 -18.22 -9.23
CA LYS A 179 4.04 -19.02 -10.45
C LYS A 179 5.34 -19.82 -10.42
N ALA A 180 6.45 -19.20 -10.06
CA ALA A 180 7.73 -19.89 -9.95
C ALA A 180 7.71 -21.01 -8.89
N LEU A 181 7.01 -20.80 -7.76
CA LEU A 181 6.83 -21.82 -6.74
C LEU A 181 5.99 -23.00 -7.26
N GLN A 182 4.90 -22.74 -7.97
CA GLN A 182 4.10 -23.80 -8.62
C GLN A 182 4.93 -24.63 -9.59
N GLU A 183 5.82 -24.00 -10.36
CA GLU A 183 6.74 -24.69 -11.27
C GLU A 183 7.78 -25.53 -10.50
N ALA A 184 8.30 -25.02 -9.39
CA ALA A 184 9.20 -25.77 -8.52
C ALA A 184 8.51 -27.01 -7.93
N MET A 185 7.27 -26.87 -7.44
CA MET A 185 6.49 -28.00 -6.92
C MET A 185 6.27 -29.06 -7.98
N ALA A 186 5.87 -28.70 -9.20
CA ALA A 186 5.68 -29.63 -10.30
C ALA A 186 6.99 -30.38 -10.70
N ARG A 187 8.14 -29.69 -10.65
CA ARG A 187 9.44 -30.32 -10.86
C ARG A 187 9.79 -31.32 -9.78
N ILE A 188 9.52 -30.98 -8.50
CA ILE A 188 9.77 -31.86 -7.35
C ILE A 188 8.89 -33.14 -7.50
N GLU A 189 7.61 -33.01 -7.78
CA GLU A 189 6.69 -34.15 -7.99
C GLU A 189 7.16 -35.08 -9.12
N THR A 190 7.68 -34.49 -10.19
CA THR A 190 8.27 -35.24 -11.30
C THR A 190 9.51 -36.04 -10.84
N LEU A 191 10.44 -35.39 -10.14
CA LEU A 191 11.65 -36.02 -9.63
C LEU A 191 11.35 -37.12 -8.61
N GLU A 192 10.38 -36.93 -7.73
CA GLU A 192 9.92 -37.93 -6.77
C GLU A 192 9.36 -39.17 -7.50
N THR A 193 8.55 -38.94 -8.55
CA THR A 193 8.01 -40.02 -9.38
C THR A 193 9.09 -40.81 -10.10
N GLU A 194 10.09 -40.12 -10.67
CA GLU A 194 11.22 -40.75 -11.34
C GLU A 194 12.07 -41.54 -10.35
N LEU A 195 12.32 -40.98 -9.17
CA LEU A 195 13.07 -41.65 -8.10
C LEU A 195 12.36 -42.92 -7.61
N ALA A 196 11.02 -42.85 -7.47
CA ALA A 196 10.24 -44.02 -7.09
C ALA A 196 10.32 -45.14 -8.14
N LYS A 197 10.27 -44.81 -9.42
CA LYS A 197 10.45 -45.77 -10.52
C LYS A 197 11.85 -46.43 -10.47
N LEU A 198 12.89 -45.66 -10.24
CA LEU A 198 14.26 -46.19 -10.13
C LEU A 198 14.43 -47.13 -8.93
N LYS A 199 13.80 -46.84 -7.79
CA LYS A 199 13.86 -47.68 -6.59
C LYS A 199 12.98 -48.93 -6.71
N GLY A 200 11.87 -48.89 -7.43
CA GLY A 200 10.94 -50.04 -7.59
C GLY A 200 11.32 -50.99 -8.74
N GLY A 201 12.31 -50.67 -9.54
CA GLY A 201 12.83 -51.47 -10.66
C GLY A 201 14.02 -52.38 -10.33
N SER A 202 14.30 -52.58 -9.01
CA SER A 202 15.42 -53.41 -8.53
C SER A 202 14.88 -54.77 -8.05
#